data_0b76158d740226b599cc207b2a0f4ab3
#
_entry.id   0b76158d740226b599cc207b2a0f4ab3
#
_cell.length_a   1.000
_cell.length_b   1.000
_cell.length_c   1.000
_cell.angle_alpha   90.00
_cell.angle_beta   90.00
_cell.angle_gamma   90.00
#
_symmetry.space_group_name_H-M   'P 1'
#
loop_
_entity.id
_entity.type
_entity.pdbx_description
1 polymer ?
#
loop_
_entity_poly.entity_id
_entity_poly.type
_entity_poly.pdbx_seq_one_letter_code
_entity_poly.pdbx_strand_id
1 'polypeptide(L)'
;MGVGSGKFAVPLGIKIGVEPSDRMAAKAEKHGIRVFRNVAEDLPFSDSEFDFVLMVTTICFVDDILTSFREAFRVSKTRGCIIVGFVDKESDLGKQYLDKRNTSVFYKEATFFSAQEVCQYLTDVGFGDLTLQQTLIPGETQETIQDGFGKGAFVVAKG
;
A
#
# COMPACT_ATOMS: atom_id res chain seq x y z
N MET A 1 4.81 -5.29 1.93
CA MET A 1 3.79 -5.70 2.91
C MET A 1 2.51 -5.92 2.13
N GLY A 2 1.74 -6.98 2.44
CA GLY A 2 0.57 -7.36 1.67
C GLY A 2 0.91 -7.70 0.23
N VAL A 3 1.87 -8.62 0.03
CA VAL A 3 2.39 -8.93 -1.33
C VAL A 3 1.33 -9.53 -2.24
N GLY A 4 0.23 -10.03 -1.68
CA GLY A 4 -0.85 -10.66 -2.42
C GLY A 4 -0.36 -11.81 -3.28
N SER A 5 -0.76 -11.82 -4.55
CA SER A 5 -0.27 -12.81 -5.53
C SER A 5 1.10 -12.47 -6.14
N GLY A 6 1.75 -11.40 -5.71
CA GLY A 6 3.01 -10.92 -6.27
C GLY A 6 2.88 -10.00 -7.48
N LYS A 7 1.65 -9.63 -7.87
CA LYS A 7 1.39 -8.88 -9.12
C LYS A 7 2.19 -7.58 -9.23
N PHE A 8 2.33 -6.83 -8.13
CA PHE A 8 3.11 -5.59 -8.09
C PHE A 8 4.59 -5.84 -7.75
N ALA A 9 4.88 -6.88 -6.99
CA ALA A 9 6.24 -7.18 -6.53
C ALA A 9 7.12 -7.77 -7.65
N VAL A 10 6.58 -8.66 -8.48
CA VAL A 10 7.33 -9.35 -9.53
C VAL A 10 7.94 -8.39 -10.56
N PRO A 11 7.20 -7.44 -11.17
CA PRO A 11 7.78 -6.50 -12.13
C PRO A 11 8.87 -5.60 -11.53
N LEU A 12 8.83 -5.37 -10.22
CA LEU A 12 9.80 -4.55 -9.49
C LEU A 12 10.99 -5.36 -8.96
N GLY A 13 11.06 -6.67 -9.26
CA GLY A 13 12.14 -7.53 -8.82
C GLY A 13 12.17 -7.81 -7.31
N ILE A 14 11.08 -7.53 -6.58
CA ILE A 14 10.97 -7.74 -5.14
C ILE A 14 10.97 -9.24 -4.83
N LYS A 15 11.81 -9.68 -3.91
CA LYS A 15 12.02 -11.08 -3.56
C LYS A 15 11.49 -11.49 -2.19
N ILE A 16 11.12 -10.53 -1.34
CA ILE A 16 10.63 -10.76 0.02
C ILE A 16 9.25 -10.12 0.15
N GLY A 17 8.29 -10.87 0.69
CA GLY A 17 6.92 -10.40 0.91
C GLY A 17 6.34 -10.88 2.23
N VAL A 18 5.34 -10.15 2.73
CA VAL A 18 4.49 -10.54 3.86
C VAL A 18 3.05 -10.62 3.35
N GLU A 19 2.36 -11.72 3.65
CA GLU A 19 0.98 -11.98 3.20
C GLU A 19 0.32 -12.97 4.15
N PRO A 20 -0.75 -12.60 4.86
CA PRO A 20 -1.42 -13.51 5.80
C PRO A 20 -2.26 -14.59 5.10
N SER A 21 -2.72 -14.37 3.87
CA SER A 21 -3.52 -15.34 3.13
C SER A 21 -2.65 -16.42 2.51
N ASP A 22 -2.75 -17.67 2.98
CA ASP A 22 -2.04 -18.83 2.42
C ASP A 22 -2.24 -18.97 0.92
N ARG A 23 -3.47 -18.77 0.45
CA ARG A 23 -3.80 -18.87 -0.98
C ARG A 23 -3.10 -17.81 -1.82
N MET A 24 -2.97 -16.59 -1.32
CA MET A 24 -2.29 -15.50 -2.02
C MET A 24 -0.78 -15.66 -1.92
N ALA A 25 -0.26 -15.99 -0.74
CA ALA A 25 1.15 -16.29 -0.51
C ALA A 25 1.67 -17.40 -1.44
N ALA A 26 0.92 -18.52 -1.55
CA ALA A 26 1.30 -19.61 -2.46
C ALA A 26 1.37 -19.19 -3.93
N LYS A 27 0.59 -18.18 -4.36
CA LYS A 27 0.72 -17.62 -5.72
C LYS A 27 1.99 -16.79 -5.87
N ALA A 28 2.32 -15.95 -4.89
CA ALA A 28 3.53 -15.14 -4.90
C ALA A 28 4.79 -16.03 -4.88
N GLU A 29 4.78 -17.11 -4.09
CA GLU A 29 5.88 -18.08 -4.03
C GLU A 29 6.16 -18.76 -5.37
N LYS A 30 5.13 -19.06 -6.16
CA LYS A 30 5.28 -19.59 -7.54
C LYS A 30 6.02 -18.62 -8.47
N HIS A 31 6.04 -17.34 -8.14
CA HIS A 31 6.78 -16.30 -8.86
C HIS A 31 8.17 -16.03 -8.25
N GLY A 32 8.63 -16.89 -7.32
CA GLY A 32 9.96 -16.79 -6.71
C GLY A 32 10.07 -15.74 -5.59
N ILE A 33 8.95 -15.32 -5.01
CA ILE A 33 8.94 -14.43 -3.83
C ILE A 33 8.97 -15.30 -2.58
N ARG A 34 9.91 -15.05 -1.66
CA ARG A 34 9.89 -15.63 -0.32
C ARG A 34 8.82 -14.91 0.51
N VAL A 35 7.78 -15.62 0.92
CA VAL A 35 6.64 -15.03 1.62
C VAL A 35 6.59 -15.47 3.09
N PHE A 36 6.46 -14.49 3.99
CA PHE A 36 6.21 -14.70 5.42
C PHE A 36 4.72 -14.55 5.70
N ARG A 37 4.12 -15.51 6.43
CA ARG A 37 2.69 -15.53 6.78
C ARG A 37 2.43 -14.71 8.02
N ASN A 38 2.69 -13.41 7.91
CA ASN A 38 2.44 -12.44 8.98
C ASN A 38 1.52 -11.33 8.48
N VAL A 39 1.03 -10.53 9.38
CA VAL A 39 0.25 -9.32 9.11
C VAL A 39 1.18 -8.11 9.00
N ALA A 40 0.65 -6.99 8.48
CA ALA A 40 1.42 -5.77 8.31
C ALA A 40 1.77 -5.09 9.66
N GLU A 41 0.99 -5.38 10.69
CA GLU A 41 1.12 -4.88 12.06
C GLU A 41 2.17 -5.62 12.89
N ASP A 42 2.70 -6.74 12.40
CA ASP A 42 3.70 -7.56 13.10
C ASP A 42 4.65 -8.19 12.07
N LEU A 43 5.69 -7.49 11.72
CA LEU A 43 6.65 -7.92 10.70
C LEU A 43 7.76 -8.78 11.30
N PRO A 44 8.04 -9.99 10.75
CA PRO A 44 9.05 -10.92 11.25
C PRO A 44 10.47 -10.54 10.80
N PHE A 45 10.80 -9.26 10.90
CA PHE A 45 12.08 -8.69 10.46
C PHE A 45 12.72 -7.85 11.55
N SER A 46 14.04 -7.72 11.46
CA SER A 46 14.82 -6.86 12.35
C SER A 46 14.62 -5.37 12.03
N ASP A 47 14.93 -4.52 12.97
CA ASP A 47 14.96 -3.07 12.74
C ASP A 47 16.00 -2.74 11.66
N SER A 48 15.68 -1.74 10.84
CA SER A 48 16.60 -1.21 9.83
C SER A 48 17.12 -2.27 8.82
N GLU A 49 16.27 -3.16 8.38
CA GLU A 49 16.64 -4.27 7.47
C GLU A 49 16.50 -3.90 5.98
N PHE A 50 15.53 -3.06 5.62
CA PHE A 50 15.15 -2.81 4.23
C PHE A 50 15.47 -1.39 3.75
N ASP A 51 15.86 -1.26 2.48
CA ASP A 51 16.06 0.03 1.83
C ASP A 51 14.73 0.69 1.45
N PHE A 52 13.69 -0.12 1.21
CA PHE A 52 12.33 0.37 1.02
C PHE A 52 11.27 -0.66 1.41
N VAL A 53 10.10 -0.17 1.77
CA VAL A 53 8.90 -0.97 2.03
C VAL A 53 7.82 -0.57 1.03
N LEU A 54 7.23 -1.57 0.35
CA LEU A 54 6.16 -1.36 -0.63
C LEU A 54 4.83 -1.88 -0.08
N MET A 55 3.79 -1.03 -0.13
CA MET A 55 2.39 -1.37 0.17
C MET A 55 1.51 -0.89 -0.99
N VAL A 56 0.97 -1.80 -1.79
CA VAL A 56 0.07 -1.45 -2.91
C VAL A 56 -1.27 -2.12 -2.72
N THR A 57 -2.34 -1.33 -2.66
CA THR A 57 -3.72 -1.78 -2.38
C THR A 57 -3.83 -2.63 -1.11
N THR A 58 -2.98 -2.37 -0.13
CA THR A 58 -2.87 -3.13 1.12
C THR A 58 -3.49 -2.39 2.29
N ILE A 59 -3.29 -1.06 2.38
CA ILE A 59 -3.71 -0.25 3.54
C ILE A 59 -5.20 -0.33 3.84
N CYS A 60 -6.02 -0.65 2.85
CA CYS A 60 -7.47 -0.81 3.03
C CYS A 60 -7.87 -2.10 3.73
N PHE A 61 -6.95 -3.05 3.92
CA PHE A 61 -7.19 -4.37 4.51
C PHE A 61 -6.40 -4.63 5.79
N VAL A 62 -5.67 -3.65 6.29
CA VAL A 62 -4.99 -3.74 7.60
C VAL A 62 -5.96 -3.41 8.72
N ASP A 63 -5.76 -4.02 9.88
CA ASP A 63 -6.61 -3.79 11.05
C ASP A 63 -6.26 -2.44 11.71
N ASP A 64 -4.96 -2.08 11.74
CA ASP A 64 -4.44 -0.82 12.27
C ASP A 64 -3.36 -0.24 11.35
N ILE A 65 -3.73 0.80 10.61
CA ILE A 65 -2.83 1.48 9.67
C ILE A 65 -1.63 2.13 10.37
N LEU A 66 -1.82 2.70 11.56
CA LEU A 66 -0.71 3.33 12.30
C LEU A 66 0.30 2.31 12.78
N THR A 67 -0.15 1.17 13.29
CA THR A 67 0.73 0.07 13.69
C THR A 67 1.45 -0.51 12.48
N SER A 68 0.76 -0.70 11.35
CA SER A 68 1.37 -1.13 10.09
C SER A 68 2.46 -0.17 9.61
N PHE A 69 2.23 1.14 9.69
CA PHE A 69 3.23 2.15 9.29
C PHE A 69 4.39 2.24 10.29
N ARG A 70 4.15 2.04 11.61
CA ARG A 70 5.24 1.93 12.61
C ARG A 70 6.14 0.73 12.32
N GLU A 71 5.58 -0.41 11.98
CA GLU A 71 6.35 -1.59 11.58
C GLU A 71 7.13 -1.32 10.29
N ALA A 72 6.51 -0.69 9.28
CA ALA A 72 7.22 -0.27 8.08
C ALA A 72 8.39 0.67 8.39
N PHE A 73 8.19 1.63 9.30
CA PHE A 73 9.25 2.55 9.75
C PHE A 73 10.37 1.81 10.50
N ARG A 74 10.00 0.92 11.43
CA ARG A 74 10.96 0.14 12.22
C ARG A 74 11.89 -0.70 11.34
N VAL A 75 11.34 -1.37 10.33
CA VAL A 75 12.14 -2.25 9.45
C VAL A 75 12.87 -1.48 8.34
N SER A 76 12.56 -0.21 8.10
CA SER A 76 13.26 0.62 7.14
C SER A 76 14.59 1.10 7.67
N LYS A 77 15.63 1.06 6.86
CA LYS A 77 16.94 1.63 7.19
C LYS A 77 16.85 3.15 7.35
N THR A 78 17.82 3.72 8.04
CA THR A 78 18.07 5.16 7.98
C THR A 78 18.25 5.57 6.51
N ARG A 79 17.47 6.52 6.01
CA ARG A 79 17.34 6.89 4.59
C ARG A 79 16.61 5.84 3.71
N GLY A 80 16.03 4.82 4.31
CA GLY A 80 15.05 3.97 3.61
C GLY A 80 13.76 4.73 3.38
N CYS A 81 12.87 4.19 2.57
CA CYS A 81 11.60 4.82 2.27
C CYS A 81 10.42 3.84 2.33
N ILE A 82 9.23 4.39 2.52
CA ILE A 82 7.98 3.67 2.27
C ILE A 82 7.37 4.15 0.95
N ILE A 83 6.75 3.22 0.21
CA ILE A 83 5.97 3.51 -1.00
C ILE A 83 4.58 2.91 -0.81
N VAL A 84 3.56 3.76 -0.78
CA VAL A 84 2.17 3.35 -0.56
C VAL A 84 1.33 3.71 -1.76
N GLY A 85 0.77 2.70 -2.45
CA GLY A 85 -0.15 2.88 -3.57
C GLY A 85 -1.57 2.50 -3.17
N PHE A 86 -2.55 3.40 -3.36
CA PHE A 86 -3.92 3.21 -2.92
C PHE A 86 -4.92 4.00 -3.78
N VAL A 87 -6.20 3.62 -3.69
CA VAL A 87 -7.31 4.40 -4.26
C VAL A 87 -7.72 5.46 -3.22
N ASP A 88 -7.64 6.73 -3.62
CA ASP A 88 -8.04 7.85 -2.77
C ASP A 88 -9.57 7.82 -2.59
N LYS A 89 -10.04 7.77 -1.34
CA LYS A 89 -11.47 7.73 -1.02
C LYS A 89 -12.24 8.96 -1.51
N GLU A 90 -11.57 10.11 -1.67
CA GLU A 90 -12.17 11.35 -2.14
C GLU A 90 -12.33 11.38 -3.68
N SER A 91 -11.66 10.47 -4.40
CA SER A 91 -11.83 10.33 -5.84
C SER A 91 -13.20 9.74 -6.20
N ASP A 92 -13.64 9.94 -7.46
CA ASP A 92 -14.90 9.36 -7.94
C ASP A 92 -14.90 7.82 -7.87
N LEU A 93 -13.76 7.19 -8.14
CA LEU A 93 -13.61 5.74 -7.99
C LEU A 93 -13.67 5.31 -6.52
N GLY A 94 -13.03 6.05 -5.62
CA GLY A 94 -13.07 5.81 -4.17
C GLY A 94 -14.49 5.89 -3.63
N LYS A 95 -15.23 6.93 -4.01
CA LYS A 95 -16.66 7.07 -3.67
C LYS A 95 -17.50 5.91 -4.17
N GLN A 96 -17.29 5.47 -5.42
CA GLN A 96 -17.96 4.29 -5.95
C GLN A 96 -17.65 3.00 -5.16
N TYR A 97 -16.43 2.84 -4.65
CA TYR A 97 -16.06 1.69 -3.81
C TYR A 97 -16.73 1.76 -2.44
N LEU A 98 -16.82 2.96 -1.85
CA LEU A 98 -17.57 3.19 -0.61
C LEU A 98 -19.07 2.86 -0.78
N ASP A 99 -19.70 3.31 -1.85
CA ASP A 99 -21.12 3.03 -2.14
C ASP A 99 -21.38 1.52 -2.32
N LYS A 100 -20.44 0.81 -2.93
CA LYS A 100 -20.51 -0.63 -3.14
C LYS A 100 -20.11 -1.47 -1.93
N ARG A 101 -19.64 -0.86 -0.84
CA ARG A 101 -19.16 -1.56 0.35
C ARG A 101 -20.18 -2.58 0.88
N ASN A 102 -21.45 -2.20 0.95
CA ASN A 102 -22.52 -3.04 1.49
C ASN A 102 -22.94 -4.20 0.57
N THR A 103 -22.60 -4.15 -0.72
CA THR A 103 -22.99 -5.14 -1.73
C THR A 103 -21.84 -6.00 -2.23
N SER A 104 -20.60 -5.57 -2.00
CA SER A 104 -19.39 -6.25 -2.46
C SER A 104 -18.80 -7.10 -1.35
N VAL A 105 -18.64 -8.40 -1.61
CA VAL A 105 -17.91 -9.32 -0.72
C VAL A 105 -16.45 -8.87 -0.50
N PHE A 106 -15.88 -8.17 -1.48
CA PHE A 106 -14.49 -7.74 -1.46
C PHE A 106 -14.25 -6.48 -0.63
N TYR A 107 -15.20 -5.52 -0.67
CA TYR A 107 -15.03 -4.22 0.00
C TYR A 107 -15.75 -4.12 1.34
N LYS A 108 -16.46 -5.16 1.75
CA LYS A 108 -17.21 -5.17 3.01
C LYS A 108 -16.32 -4.87 4.21
N GLU A 109 -15.12 -5.46 4.24
CA GLU A 109 -14.13 -5.31 5.32
C GLU A 109 -13.06 -4.23 5.01
N ALA A 110 -13.14 -3.55 3.86
CA ALA A 110 -12.14 -2.56 3.49
C ALA A 110 -12.38 -1.22 4.16
N THR A 111 -11.32 -0.60 4.66
CA THR A 111 -11.30 0.79 5.12
C THR A 111 -10.57 1.64 4.09
N PHE A 112 -11.22 2.67 3.57
CA PHE A 112 -10.63 3.56 2.57
C PHE A 112 -10.10 4.83 3.23
N PHE A 113 -8.96 5.31 2.75
CA PHE A 113 -8.28 6.51 3.25
C PHE A 113 -8.15 7.55 2.14
N SER A 114 -8.16 8.83 2.53
CA SER A 114 -7.78 9.92 1.64
C SER A 114 -6.26 10.07 1.58
N ALA A 115 -5.77 10.72 0.53
CA ALA A 115 -4.36 11.05 0.39
C ALA A 115 -3.86 11.90 1.58
N GLN A 116 -4.69 12.81 2.08
CA GLN A 116 -4.36 13.63 3.26
C GLN A 116 -4.20 12.79 4.52
N GLU A 117 -5.11 11.84 4.79
CA GLU A 117 -5.00 10.96 5.96
C GLU A 117 -3.75 10.09 5.89
N VAL A 118 -3.46 9.50 4.72
CA VAL A 118 -2.26 8.68 4.53
C VAL A 118 -0.98 9.50 4.77
N CYS A 119 -0.90 10.72 4.23
CA CYS A 119 0.22 11.63 4.49
C CYS A 119 0.37 11.95 5.98
N GLN A 120 -0.74 12.25 6.66
CA GLN A 120 -0.71 12.54 8.09
C GLN A 120 -0.17 11.35 8.88
N TYR A 121 -0.69 10.14 8.63
CA TYR A 121 -0.25 8.93 9.32
C TYR A 121 1.23 8.61 9.07
N LEU A 122 1.71 8.78 7.83
CA LEU A 122 3.12 8.60 7.51
C LEU A 122 4.01 9.59 8.28
N THR A 123 3.60 10.86 8.34
CA THR A 123 4.30 11.90 9.11
C THR A 123 4.29 11.60 10.61
N ASP A 124 3.16 11.18 11.15
CA ASP A 124 2.99 10.87 12.58
C ASP A 124 3.91 9.73 13.05
N VAL A 125 4.24 8.79 12.17
CA VAL A 125 5.16 7.68 12.50
C VAL A 125 6.64 7.99 12.21
N GLY A 126 6.96 9.14 11.57
CA GLY A 126 8.31 9.61 11.38
C GLY A 126 8.84 9.62 9.95
N PHE A 127 8.03 9.25 8.95
CA PHE A 127 8.41 9.44 7.55
C PHE A 127 8.33 10.94 7.17
N GLY A 128 9.35 11.43 6.48
CA GLY A 128 9.44 12.81 6.03
C GLY A 128 9.59 12.93 4.51
N ASP A 129 9.74 14.15 4.03
CA ASP A 129 9.97 14.46 2.60
C ASP A 129 8.95 13.78 1.66
N LEU A 130 7.66 13.79 2.07
CA LEU A 130 6.60 13.10 1.35
C LEU A 130 6.44 13.64 -0.06
N THR A 131 6.48 12.75 -1.04
CA THR A 131 6.15 13.03 -2.44
C THR A 131 4.94 12.22 -2.85
N LEU A 132 4.03 12.82 -3.62
CA LEU A 132 2.82 12.18 -4.10
C LEU A 132 2.74 12.26 -5.61
N GLN A 133 2.28 11.17 -6.21
CA GLN A 133 1.92 11.10 -7.62
C GLN A 133 0.55 10.45 -7.76
N GLN A 134 -0.16 10.81 -8.81
CA GLN A 134 -1.49 10.29 -9.09
C GLN A 134 -1.64 9.84 -10.54
N THR A 135 -2.50 8.87 -10.75
CA THR A 135 -2.89 8.35 -12.06
C THR A 135 -4.37 7.99 -12.06
N LEU A 136 -4.87 7.43 -13.15
CA LEU A 136 -6.30 7.21 -13.38
C LEU A 136 -7.08 8.54 -13.30
N ILE A 137 -6.58 9.54 -14.03
CA ILE A 137 -7.17 10.89 -14.07
C ILE A 137 -8.33 10.87 -15.06
N PRO A 138 -9.54 11.32 -14.69
CA PRO A 138 -10.68 11.38 -15.59
C PRO A 138 -10.36 12.18 -16.88
N GLY A 139 -10.66 11.58 -18.04
CA GLY A 139 -10.41 12.19 -19.34
C GLY A 139 -8.97 12.04 -19.89
N GLU A 140 -8.08 11.45 -19.10
CA GLU A 140 -6.69 11.18 -19.51
C GLU A 140 -6.47 9.70 -19.83
N THR A 141 -5.32 9.37 -20.42
CA THR A 141 -4.91 7.98 -20.62
C THR A 141 -4.53 7.32 -19.29
N GLN A 142 -4.61 5.99 -19.20
CA GLN A 142 -4.21 5.25 -18.00
C GLN A 142 -2.71 5.38 -17.66
N GLU A 143 -1.90 5.80 -18.63
CA GLU A 143 -0.46 5.99 -18.47
C GLU A 143 -0.10 7.39 -17.97
N THR A 144 -1.09 8.32 -17.92
CA THR A 144 -0.85 9.69 -17.43
C THR A 144 -0.54 9.67 -15.94
N ILE A 145 0.61 10.24 -15.59
CA ILE A 145 1.04 10.44 -14.19
C ILE A 145 1.21 11.92 -13.95
N GLN A 146 0.68 12.43 -12.85
CA GLN A 146 0.83 13.82 -12.42
C GLN A 146 1.30 13.87 -10.97
N ASP A 147 2.05 14.90 -10.62
CA ASP A 147 2.44 15.15 -9.23
C ASP A 147 1.22 15.59 -8.40
N GLY A 148 1.25 15.25 -7.10
CA GLY A 148 0.21 15.56 -6.14
C GLY A 148 -0.94 14.55 -6.12
N PHE A 149 -2.12 14.99 -5.71
CA PHE A 149 -3.36 14.20 -5.57
C PHE A 149 -4.60 15.06 -5.83
N GLY A 150 -5.79 14.45 -5.76
CA GLY A 150 -7.07 15.15 -5.86
C GLY A 150 -7.68 15.19 -7.26
N LYS A 151 -6.99 14.73 -8.30
CA LYS A 151 -7.51 14.58 -9.66
C LYS A 151 -7.64 13.12 -10.06
N GLY A 152 -6.58 12.35 -9.82
CA GLY A 152 -6.52 10.93 -10.14
C GLY A 152 -7.11 10.06 -9.04
N ALA A 153 -7.60 8.89 -9.43
CA ALA A 153 -8.19 7.95 -8.48
C ALA A 153 -7.16 7.12 -7.73
N PHE A 154 -6.01 6.85 -8.33
CA PHE A 154 -4.94 6.09 -7.69
C PHE A 154 -3.78 7.02 -7.33
N VAL A 155 -3.40 7.00 -6.07
CA VAL A 155 -2.33 7.82 -5.52
C VAL A 155 -1.19 6.94 -5.03
N VAL A 156 0.04 7.39 -5.28
CA VAL A 156 1.25 6.81 -4.72
C VAL A 156 1.90 7.86 -3.84
N ALA A 157 2.05 7.56 -2.55
CA ALA A 157 2.80 8.36 -1.60
C ALA A 157 4.15 7.68 -1.31
N LYS A 158 5.22 8.46 -1.31
CA LYS A 158 6.56 8.03 -0.93
C LYS A 158 7.09 8.97 0.17
N GLY A 159 7.63 8.39 1.24
CA GLY A 159 8.25 9.09 2.36
C GLY A 159 9.51 8.40 2.86
#